data_c9bbfc770e2c01883e17f07b99334158
#
_entry.id   c9bbfc770e2c01883e17f07b99334158
#
_cell.length_a   1.000
_cell.length_b   1.000
_cell.length_c   1.000
_cell.angle_alpha   90.00
_cell.angle_beta   90.00
_cell.angle_gamma   90.00
#
_symmetry.space_group_name_H-M   'P 1'
#
loop_
_entity.id
_entity.type
_entity.pdbx_description
1 polymer ?
#
loop_
_entity_poly.entity_id
_entity_poly.type
_entity_poly.pdbx_seq_one_letter_code
_entity_poly.pdbx_strand_id
1 'polypeptide(L)'
;MLIFFAVLGGFILDAIFGDPLWLPHPVVYMGKVISFLDRSLRKILPKTPRGERIGGAITAFILPVGTFLLSGAVCFFFYKIHWVFGLLIQMFWCAQSLAAKGLVQESCNVYKELKKNDLPAARKAVSRIVGRDTDALSMEGVTKAAVETVAENAGDGVIAPLLCMLIGGAPLALTYKAINTMDSMLGYKNEKYINFGRVPAKLDDAANYIPVSYTHLRAHETLMNL
;
A
#
# COMPACT_ATOMS: atom_id res chain seq x y z
N MET A 1 -5.53 5.30 24.76
CA MET A 1 -6.39 6.46 24.42
C MET A 1 -5.75 7.35 23.37
N LEU A 2 -4.48 7.79 23.49
CA LEU A 2 -3.81 8.65 22.49
C LEU A 2 -3.74 8.03 21.08
N ILE A 3 -3.47 6.72 20.97
CA ILE A 3 -3.46 6.02 19.67
C ILE A 3 -4.81 6.14 18.97
N PHE A 4 -5.92 5.98 19.67
CA PHE A 4 -7.25 6.13 19.11
C PHE A 4 -7.46 7.53 18.48
N PHE A 5 -7.08 8.59 19.18
CA PHE A 5 -7.16 9.96 18.64
C PHE A 5 -6.23 10.17 17.46
N ALA A 6 -5.04 9.56 17.46
CA ALA A 6 -4.12 9.61 16.33
C ALA A 6 -4.71 8.92 15.08
N VAL A 7 -5.32 7.75 15.24
CA VAL A 7 -5.96 7.02 14.14
C VAL A 7 -7.17 7.77 13.60
N LEU A 8 -8.06 8.22 14.49
CA LEU A 8 -9.25 8.99 14.10
C LEU A 8 -8.87 10.29 13.37
N GLY A 9 -7.92 11.05 13.93
CA GLY A 9 -7.43 12.27 13.31
C GLY A 9 -6.72 12.01 11.99
N GLY A 10 -5.92 10.95 11.89
CA GLY A 10 -5.28 10.53 10.64
C GLY A 10 -6.29 10.16 9.56
N PHE A 11 -7.34 9.42 9.92
CA PHE A 11 -8.43 9.09 8.99
C PHE A 11 -9.18 10.33 8.50
N ILE A 12 -9.48 11.27 9.39
CA ILE A 12 -10.12 12.56 9.02
C ILE A 12 -9.20 13.36 8.10
N LEU A 13 -7.90 13.43 8.38
CA LEU A 13 -6.93 14.13 7.54
C LEU A 13 -6.84 13.51 6.13
N ASP A 14 -6.78 12.18 6.01
CA ASP A 14 -6.83 11.51 4.70
C ASP A 14 -8.14 11.82 3.98
N ALA A 15 -9.29 11.73 4.65
CA ALA A 15 -10.59 12.01 4.04
C ALA A 15 -10.71 13.47 3.52
N ILE A 16 -10.09 14.45 4.20
CA ILE A 16 -10.14 15.87 3.81
C ILE A 16 -9.08 16.19 2.74
N PHE A 17 -7.84 15.81 2.96
CA PHE A 17 -6.71 16.22 2.13
C PHE A 17 -6.29 15.15 1.11
N GLY A 18 -6.37 13.87 1.46
CA GLY A 18 -5.79 12.76 0.69
C GLY A 18 -4.27 12.88 0.62
N ASP A 19 -3.70 12.45 -0.51
CA ASP A 19 -2.26 12.48 -0.78
C ASP A 19 -1.90 13.61 -1.78
N PRO A 20 -1.69 14.86 -1.32
CA PRO A 20 -1.34 15.95 -2.22
C PRO A 20 0.07 15.76 -2.79
N LEU A 21 0.22 15.91 -4.10
CA LEU A 21 1.47 15.64 -4.84
C LEU A 21 2.68 16.46 -4.37
N TRP A 22 2.47 17.62 -3.74
CA TRP A 22 3.54 18.47 -3.21
C TRP A 22 4.12 17.99 -1.87
N LEU A 23 3.39 17.08 -1.19
CA LEU A 23 3.81 16.60 0.13
C LEU A 23 4.72 15.37 -0.04
N PRO A 24 5.93 15.38 0.57
CA PRO A 24 6.81 14.22 0.56
C PRO A 24 6.11 13.01 1.21
N HIS A 25 5.94 11.93 0.44
CA HIS A 25 5.25 10.74 0.91
C HIS A 25 6.26 9.66 1.35
N PRO A 26 6.10 9.02 2.53
CA PRO A 26 7.01 7.98 3.02
C PRO A 26 7.26 6.85 2.02
N VAL A 27 6.23 6.44 1.27
CA VAL A 27 6.31 5.39 0.24
C VAL A 27 7.36 5.71 -0.84
N VAL A 28 7.55 6.98 -1.20
CA VAL A 28 8.58 7.39 -2.18
C VAL A 28 9.98 7.10 -1.65
N TYR A 29 10.21 7.38 -0.37
CA TYR A 29 11.50 7.08 0.28
C TYR A 29 11.70 5.57 0.45
N MET A 30 10.66 4.83 0.82
CA MET A 30 10.68 3.37 0.87
C MET A 30 11.06 2.79 -0.49
N GLY A 31 10.44 3.27 -1.59
CA GLY A 31 10.76 2.86 -2.96
C GLY A 31 12.22 3.13 -3.35
N LYS A 32 12.77 4.27 -2.93
CA LYS A 32 14.20 4.57 -3.14
C LYS A 32 15.12 3.60 -2.40
N VAL A 33 14.79 3.28 -1.14
CA VAL A 33 15.54 2.31 -0.33
C VAL A 33 15.45 0.91 -0.92
N ILE A 34 14.25 0.46 -1.35
CA ILE A 34 14.06 -0.81 -2.05
C ILE A 34 14.95 -0.89 -3.29
N SER A 35 14.91 0.14 -4.13
CA SER A 35 15.71 0.20 -5.36
C SER A 35 17.23 0.25 -5.07
N PHE A 36 17.63 0.86 -3.98
CA PHE A 36 19.03 0.87 -3.53
C PHE A 36 19.46 -0.52 -3.05
N LEU A 37 18.64 -1.18 -2.22
CA LEU A 37 18.92 -2.52 -1.72
C LEU A 37 18.96 -3.55 -2.85
N ASP A 38 17.99 -3.54 -3.78
CA ASP A 38 17.97 -4.43 -4.94
C ASP A 38 19.26 -4.31 -5.74
N ARG A 39 19.67 -3.07 -6.10
CA ARG A 39 20.88 -2.83 -6.87
C ARG A 39 22.16 -3.22 -6.13
N SER A 40 22.23 -2.92 -4.83
CA SER A 40 23.44 -3.17 -4.03
C SER A 40 23.61 -4.65 -3.73
N LEU A 41 22.55 -5.33 -3.32
CA LEU A 41 22.60 -6.75 -2.98
C LEU A 41 22.87 -7.62 -4.21
N ARG A 42 22.34 -7.27 -5.38
CA ARG A 42 22.66 -7.97 -6.65
C ARG A 42 24.13 -7.81 -7.11
N LYS A 43 24.84 -6.77 -6.61
CA LYS A 43 26.27 -6.59 -6.88
C LYS A 43 27.14 -7.44 -5.95
N ILE A 44 26.69 -7.62 -4.70
CA ILE A 44 27.47 -8.27 -3.63
C ILE A 44 27.21 -9.79 -3.60
N LEU A 45 25.95 -10.19 -3.82
CA LEU A 45 25.55 -11.60 -3.71
C LEU A 45 25.75 -12.34 -5.03
N PRO A 46 25.99 -13.68 -4.97
CA PRO A 46 26.10 -14.50 -6.16
C PRO A 46 24.84 -14.44 -7.03
N LYS A 47 25.02 -14.38 -8.36
CA LYS A 47 23.93 -14.42 -9.35
C LYS A 47 23.35 -15.83 -9.49
N THR A 48 22.88 -16.40 -8.39
CA THR A 48 22.25 -17.72 -8.31
C THR A 48 20.86 -17.57 -7.70
N PRO A 49 19.93 -18.50 -7.94
CA PRO A 49 18.60 -18.46 -7.32
C PRO A 49 18.65 -18.38 -5.79
N ARG A 50 19.68 -18.98 -5.15
CA ARG A 50 19.89 -18.88 -3.70
C ARG A 50 20.36 -17.49 -3.29
N GLY A 51 21.34 -16.92 -4.00
CA GLY A 51 21.84 -15.58 -3.72
C GLY A 51 20.75 -14.51 -3.85
N GLU A 52 19.93 -14.61 -4.89
CA GLU A 52 18.79 -13.71 -5.07
C GLU A 52 17.75 -13.83 -3.93
N ARG A 53 17.41 -15.04 -3.48
CA ARG A 53 16.52 -15.26 -2.33
C ARG A 53 17.09 -14.68 -1.04
N ILE A 54 18.38 -14.79 -0.81
CA ILE A 54 19.07 -14.18 0.33
C ILE A 54 18.96 -12.65 0.24
N GLY A 55 19.19 -12.07 -0.94
CA GLY A 55 19.01 -10.62 -1.16
C GLY A 55 17.57 -10.14 -0.87
N GLY A 56 16.59 -10.89 -1.37
CA GLY A 56 15.18 -10.63 -1.06
C GLY A 56 14.86 -10.73 0.43
N ALA A 57 15.38 -11.75 1.13
CA ALA A 57 15.21 -11.93 2.57
C ALA A 57 15.84 -10.78 3.38
N ILE A 58 17.04 -10.34 3.01
CA ILE A 58 17.71 -9.19 3.63
C ILE A 58 16.87 -7.93 3.44
N THR A 59 16.36 -7.69 2.24
CA THR A 59 15.48 -6.54 1.96
C THR A 59 14.20 -6.62 2.77
N ALA A 60 13.56 -7.80 2.82
CA ALA A 60 12.34 -8.07 3.57
C ALA A 60 12.51 -7.92 5.09
N PHE A 61 13.73 -8.00 5.60
CA PHE A 61 14.04 -7.75 7.01
C PHE A 61 14.40 -6.28 7.26
N ILE A 62 15.36 -5.75 6.49
CA ILE A 62 15.93 -4.41 6.74
C ILE A 62 14.87 -3.32 6.57
N LEU A 63 14.06 -3.38 5.51
CA LEU A 63 13.12 -2.30 5.22
C LEU A 63 12.01 -2.17 6.27
N PRO A 64 11.24 -3.23 6.62
CA PRO A 64 10.20 -3.14 7.62
C PRO A 64 10.75 -2.82 9.01
N VAL A 65 11.83 -3.50 9.44
CA VAL A 65 12.45 -3.25 10.75
C VAL A 65 13.00 -1.83 10.83
N GLY A 66 13.72 -1.37 9.81
CA GLY A 66 14.24 -0.01 9.74
C GLY A 66 13.12 1.03 9.76
N THR A 67 12.02 0.79 9.03
CA THR A 67 10.86 1.68 9.04
C THR A 67 10.21 1.74 10.42
N PHE A 68 10.02 0.60 11.08
CA PHE A 68 9.44 0.54 12.42
C PHE A 68 10.30 1.27 13.44
N LEU A 69 11.60 0.99 13.47
CA LEU A 69 12.52 1.59 14.41
C LEU A 69 12.66 3.11 14.20
N LEU A 70 12.79 3.54 12.94
CA LEU A 70 12.92 4.96 12.62
C LEU A 70 11.65 5.73 12.98
N SER A 71 10.50 5.25 12.54
CA SER A 71 9.22 5.92 12.83
C SER A 71 8.87 5.87 14.31
N GLY A 72 9.15 4.75 14.98
CA GLY A 72 9.00 4.61 16.42
C GLY A 72 9.90 5.57 17.20
N ALA A 73 11.18 5.70 16.81
CA ALA A 73 12.11 6.63 17.42
C ALA A 73 11.68 8.10 17.26
N VAL A 74 11.20 8.47 16.07
CA VAL A 74 10.68 9.83 15.82
C VAL A 74 9.43 10.09 16.66
N CYS A 75 8.45 9.17 16.69
CA CYS A 75 7.28 9.32 17.55
C CYS A 75 7.69 9.47 19.03
N PHE A 76 8.59 8.59 19.51
CA PHE A 76 9.08 8.65 20.88
C PHE A 76 9.75 9.98 21.20
N PHE A 77 10.60 10.49 20.31
CA PHE A 77 11.27 11.78 20.47
C PHE A 77 10.25 12.93 20.60
N PHE A 78 9.25 13.00 19.72
CA PHE A 78 8.24 14.06 19.79
C PHE A 78 7.35 13.94 21.04
N TYR A 79 7.02 12.73 21.48
CA TYR A 79 6.31 12.51 22.75
C TYR A 79 7.14 12.95 23.98
N LYS A 80 8.46 12.81 23.92
CA LYS A 80 9.37 13.30 24.99
C LYS A 80 9.41 14.83 25.08
N ILE A 81 9.25 15.53 23.95
CA ILE A 81 9.17 17.00 23.95
C ILE A 81 7.82 17.44 24.53
N HIS A 82 6.73 16.97 23.96
CA HIS A 82 5.39 17.24 24.44
C HIS A 82 4.40 16.25 23.82
N TRP A 83 3.43 15.80 24.59
CA TRP A 83 2.43 14.81 24.12
C TRP A 83 1.65 15.26 22.88
N VAL A 84 1.39 16.57 22.72
CA VAL A 84 0.69 17.12 21.54
C VAL A 84 1.53 16.94 20.27
N PHE A 85 2.84 17.18 20.32
CA PHE A 85 3.70 16.98 19.15
C PHE A 85 3.78 15.52 18.76
N GLY A 86 3.86 14.62 19.74
CA GLY A 86 3.77 13.18 19.51
C GLY A 86 2.45 12.75 18.87
N LEU A 87 1.35 13.33 19.31
CA LEU A 87 0.04 13.09 18.73
C LEU A 87 -0.04 13.59 17.28
N LEU A 88 0.41 14.82 17.02
CA LEU A 88 0.37 15.43 15.68
C LEU A 88 1.20 14.64 14.66
N ILE A 89 2.41 14.20 15.00
CA ILE A 89 3.24 13.41 14.10
C ILE A 89 2.62 12.02 13.84
N GLN A 90 2.01 11.41 14.85
CA GLN A 90 1.27 10.17 14.66
C GLN A 90 0.05 10.34 13.76
N MET A 91 -0.78 11.38 13.97
CA MET A 91 -1.93 11.70 13.10
C MET A 91 -1.49 11.89 11.65
N PHE A 92 -0.42 12.65 11.45
CA PHE A 92 0.14 12.92 10.13
C PHE A 92 0.59 11.63 9.42
N TRP A 93 1.33 10.77 10.10
CA TRP A 93 1.78 9.51 9.52
C TRP A 93 0.66 8.46 9.38
N CYS A 94 -0.34 8.48 10.25
CA CYS A 94 -1.56 7.70 10.06
C CYS A 94 -2.27 8.12 8.77
N ALA A 95 -2.43 9.43 8.52
CA ALA A 95 -3.02 9.92 7.28
C ALA A 95 -2.23 9.46 6.05
N GLN A 96 -0.91 9.62 6.05
CA GLN A 96 -0.05 9.18 4.93
C GLN A 96 0.04 7.66 4.75
N SER A 97 -0.44 6.87 5.69
CA SER A 97 -0.51 5.41 5.54
C SER A 97 -1.83 4.95 4.94
N LEU A 98 -2.84 5.82 4.88
CA LEU A 98 -4.14 5.56 4.27
C LEU A 98 -4.16 6.03 2.81
N ALA A 99 -5.08 5.48 2.05
CA ALA A 99 -5.34 5.87 0.66
C ALA A 99 -6.84 5.92 0.37
N ALA A 100 -7.68 6.17 1.40
CA ALA A 100 -9.13 6.07 1.25
C ALA A 100 -9.67 7.13 0.30
N LYS A 101 -9.25 8.40 0.44
CA LYS A 101 -9.69 9.47 -0.47
C LYS A 101 -9.23 9.24 -1.90
N GLY A 102 -7.98 8.86 -2.11
CA GLY A 102 -7.44 8.56 -3.44
C GLY A 102 -8.20 7.43 -4.12
N LEU A 103 -8.50 6.36 -3.38
CA LEU A 103 -9.27 5.22 -3.89
C LEU A 103 -10.68 5.64 -4.30
N VAL A 104 -11.38 6.42 -3.47
CA VAL A 104 -12.72 6.95 -3.79
C VAL A 104 -12.68 7.84 -5.04
N GLN A 105 -11.70 8.73 -5.15
CA GLN A 105 -11.58 9.63 -6.30
C GLN A 105 -11.37 8.86 -7.60
N GLU A 106 -10.44 7.90 -7.63
CA GLU A 106 -10.18 7.11 -8.83
C GLU A 106 -11.35 6.19 -9.19
N SER A 107 -12.02 5.59 -8.22
CA SER A 107 -13.24 4.81 -8.44
C SER A 107 -14.36 5.67 -9.03
N CYS A 108 -14.58 6.87 -8.50
CA CYS A 108 -15.56 7.82 -9.02
C CYS A 108 -15.21 8.28 -10.44
N ASN A 109 -13.93 8.40 -10.79
CA ASN A 109 -13.52 8.73 -12.15
C ASN A 109 -13.91 7.62 -13.14
N VAL A 110 -13.67 6.35 -12.80
CA VAL A 110 -14.11 5.22 -13.64
C VAL A 110 -15.64 5.20 -13.76
N TYR A 111 -16.35 5.32 -12.64
CA TYR A 111 -17.83 5.33 -12.63
C TYR A 111 -18.43 6.42 -13.51
N LYS A 112 -17.87 7.64 -13.49
CA LYS A 112 -18.35 8.77 -14.31
C LYS A 112 -18.28 8.46 -15.81
N GLU A 113 -17.18 7.86 -16.27
CA GLU A 113 -17.00 7.53 -17.69
C GLU A 113 -17.87 6.32 -18.11
N LEU A 114 -18.04 5.32 -17.23
CA LEU A 114 -19.00 4.24 -17.44
C LEU A 114 -20.45 4.76 -17.57
N LYS A 115 -20.86 5.70 -16.74
CA LYS A 115 -22.20 6.32 -16.78
C LYS A 115 -22.47 7.10 -18.06
N LYS A 116 -21.40 7.68 -18.68
CA LYS A 116 -21.50 8.36 -19.99
C LYS A 116 -21.55 7.39 -21.17
N ASN A 117 -21.36 6.09 -20.96
CA ASN A 117 -21.14 5.07 -21.99
C ASN A 117 -19.93 5.37 -22.91
N ASP A 118 -18.92 6.06 -22.40
CA ASP A 118 -17.67 6.34 -23.10
C ASP A 118 -16.64 5.25 -22.78
N LEU A 119 -16.61 4.19 -23.60
CA LEU A 119 -15.72 3.04 -23.41
C LEU A 119 -14.23 3.43 -23.49
N PRO A 120 -13.76 4.24 -24.47
CA PRO A 120 -12.37 4.69 -24.51
C PRO A 120 -11.94 5.45 -23.24
N ALA A 121 -12.76 6.39 -22.77
CA ALA A 121 -12.48 7.14 -21.55
C ALA A 121 -12.54 6.25 -20.30
N ALA A 122 -13.47 5.30 -20.23
CA ALA A 122 -13.58 4.34 -19.13
C ALA A 122 -12.35 3.41 -19.06
N ARG A 123 -11.86 2.91 -20.20
CA ARG A 123 -10.60 2.15 -20.29
C ARG A 123 -9.42 2.95 -19.79
N LYS A 124 -9.30 4.20 -20.21
CA LYS A 124 -8.25 5.11 -19.75
C LYS A 124 -8.36 5.42 -18.25
N ALA A 125 -9.56 5.54 -17.71
CA ALA A 125 -9.76 5.77 -16.28
C ALA A 125 -9.36 4.52 -15.48
N VAL A 126 -9.80 3.33 -15.88
CA VAL A 126 -9.49 2.09 -15.16
C VAL A 126 -8.01 1.71 -15.27
N SER A 127 -7.32 2.04 -16.37
CA SER A 127 -5.88 1.75 -16.53
C SER A 127 -4.99 2.46 -15.51
N ARG A 128 -5.50 3.50 -14.84
CA ARG A 128 -4.76 4.18 -13.76
C ARG A 128 -4.73 3.41 -12.45
N ILE A 129 -5.66 2.50 -12.25
CA ILE A 129 -5.82 1.75 -11.00
C ILE A 129 -5.56 0.25 -11.18
N VAL A 130 -5.55 -0.25 -12.40
CA VAL A 130 -5.34 -1.67 -12.74
C VAL A 130 -3.95 -1.88 -13.30
N GLY A 131 -3.24 -2.89 -12.80
CA GLY A 131 -1.87 -3.23 -13.25
C GLY A 131 -1.81 -4.12 -14.50
N ARG A 132 -2.89 -4.23 -15.29
CA ARG A 132 -2.96 -5.04 -16.52
C ARG A 132 -3.42 -4.21 -17.71
N ASP A 133 -3.24 -4.76 -18.92
CA ASP A 133 -3.75 -4.14 -20.13
C ASP A 133 -5.30 -4.03 -20.10
N THR A 134 -5.79 -2.85 -20.45
CA THR A 134 -7.22 -2.51 -20.40
C THR A 134 -7.81 -2.22 -21.79
N ASP A 135 -6.99 -2.19 -22.84
CA ASP A 135 -7.39 -1.74 -24.17
C ASP A 135 -8.43 -2.65 -24.84
N ALA A 136 -8.45 -3.93 -24.47
CA ALA A 136 -9.38 -4.91 -24.99
C ALA A 136 -10.67 -5.10 -24.15
N LEU A 137 -10.80 -4.41 -22.99
CA LEU A 137 -11.94 -4.63 -22.09
C LEU A 137 -13.26 -4.07 -22.66
N SER A 138 -14.34 -4.82 -22.54
CA SER A 138 -15.72 -4.32 -22.73
C SER A 138 -16.15 -3.41 -21.57
N MET A 139 -17.30 -2.76 -21.65
CA MET A 139 -17.88 -1.99 -20.52
C MET A 139 -18.03 -2.84 -19.27
N GLU A 140 -18.53 -4.06 -19.41
CA GLU A 140 -18.62 -5.04 -18.33
C GLU A 140 -17.24 -5.42 -17.80
N GLY A 141 -16.28 -5.66 -18.69
CA GLY A 141 -14.88 -5.94 -18.34
C GLY A 141 -14.22 -4.81 -17.54
N VAL A 142 -14.47 -3.55 -17.91
CA VAL A 142 -14.01 -2.36 -17.17
C VAL A 142 -14.68 -2.31 -15.79
N THR A 143 -15.99 -2.54 -15.71
CA THR A 143 -16.72 -2.54 -14.43
C THR A 143 -16.16 -3.61 -13.49
N LYS A 144 -16.01 -4.85 -13.98
CA LYS A 144 -15.45 -5.96 -13.21
C LYS A 144 -14.04 -5.67 -12.73
N ALA A 145 -13.16 -5.19 -13.62
CA ALA A 145 -11.79 -4.82 -13.28
C ALA A 145 -11.74 -3.72 -12.22
N ALA A 146 -12.62 -2.71 -12.33
CA ALA A 146 -12.71 -1.64 -11.34
C ALA A 146 -13.14 -2.17 -9.96
N VAL A 147 -14.18 -3.01 -9.89
CA VAL A 147 -14.67 -3.57 -8.62
C VAL A 147 -13.61 -4.45 -7.95
N GLU A 148 -12.97 -5.34 -8.73
CA GLU A 148 -11.89 -6.21 -8.24
C GLU A 148 -10.73 -5.37 -7.63
N THR A 149 -10.25 -4.38 -8.40
CA THR A 149 -9.12 -3.53 -7.98
C THR A 149 -9.47 -2.63 -6.79
N VAL A 150 -10.69 -2.10 -6.74
CA VAL A 150 -11.15 -1.31 -5.59
C VAL A 150 -11.23 -2.18 -4.34
N ALA A 151 -11.72 -3.41 -4.44
CA ALA A 151 -11.77 -4.33 -3.31
C ALA A 151 -10.37 -4.69 -2.79
N GLU A 152 -9.42 -4.98 -3.69
CA GLU A 152 -8.02 -5.25 -3.37
C GLU A 152 -7.37 -4.02 -2.70
N ASN A 153 -7.43 -2.87 -3.34
CA ASN A 153 -6.84 -1.64 -2.80
C ASN A 153 -7.52 -1.14 -1.52
N ALA A 154 -8.81 -1.46 -1.29
CA ALA A 154 -9.45 -1.20 -0.01
C ALA A 154 -8.84 -2.05 1.12
N GLY A 155 -8.47 -3.31 0.83
CA GLY A 155 -7.71 -4.16 1.74
C GLY A 155 -6.37 -3.53 2.10
N ASP A 156 -5.55 -3.27 1.09
CA ASP A 156 -4.14 -2.87 1.22
C ASP A 156 -3.94 -1.39 1.56
N GLY A 157 -4.86 -0.55 1.11
CA GLY A 157 -4.76 0.91 1.28
C GLY A 157 -5.57 1.48 2.44
N VAL A 158 -6.53 0.71 3.02
CA VAL A 158 -7.40 1.21 4.08
C VAL A 158 -7.47 0.23 5.25
N ILE A 159 -7.95 -1.00 5.02
CA ILE A 159 -8.28 -1.95 6.10
C ILE A 159 -7.02 -2.41 6.83
N ALA A 160 -6.02 -2.90 6.11
CA ALA A 160 -4.79 -3.38 6.71
C ALA A 160 -4.00 -2.26 7.43
N PRO A 161 -3.80 -1.07 6.84
CA PRO A 161 -3.22 0.06 7.57
C PRO A 161 -4.00 0.42 8.84
N LEU A 162 -5.34 0.48 8.79
CA LEU A 162 -6.16 0.78 9.97
C LEU A 162 -5.99 -0.24 11.08
N LEU A 163 -5.97 -1.54 10.76
CA LEU A 163 -5.71 -2.60 11.75
C LEU A 163 -4.32 -2.43 12.38
N CYS A 164 -3.30 -2.18 11.56
CA CYS A 164 -1.95 -1.92 12.04
C CYS A 164 -1.88 -0.67 12.94
N MET A 165 -2.58 0.41 12.57
CA MET A 165 -2.66 1.62 13.39
C MET A 165 -3.29 1.37 14.74
N LEU A 166 -4.36 0.59 14.81
CA LEU A 166 -5.06 0.29 16.06
C LEU A 166 -4.18 -0.53 17.01
N ILE A 167 -3.30 -1.38 16.49
CA ILE A 167 -2.40 -2.24 17.26
C ILE A 167 -1.14 -1.49 17.71
N GLY A 168 -0.47 -0.80 16.79
CA GLY A 168 0.86 -0.21 17.03
C GLY A 168 1.04 1.23 16.55
N GLY A 169 -0.05 1.94 16.28
CA GLY A 169 -0.01 3.33 15.82
C GLY A 169 0.62 3.51 14.45
N ALA A 170 1.06 4.74 14.16
CA ALA A 170 1.72 5.08 12.91
C ALA A 170 2.98 4.24 12.60
N PRO A 171 3.85 3.88 13.56
CA PRO A 171 5.00 3.03 13.26
C PRO A 171 4.63 1.69 12.63
N LEU A 172 3.61 1.00 13.15
CA LEU A 172 3.20 -0.28 12.59
C LEU A 172 2.50 -0.13 11.24
N ALA A 173 1.71 0.93 11.05
CA ALA A 173 1.08 1.23 9.77
C ALA A 173 2.12 1.54 8.67
N LEU A 174 3.15 2.34 8.97
CA LEU A 174 4.25 2.61 8.05
C LEU A 174 5.06 1.34 7.74
N THR A 175 5.22 0.44 8.72
CA THR A 175 5.86 -0.86 8.52
C THR A 175 5.06 -1.72 7.55
N TYR A 176 3.75 -1.79 7.73
CA TYR A 176 2.87 -2.46 6.78
C TYR A 176 2.99 -1.84 5.37
N LYS A 177 2.96 -0.51 5.27
CA LYS A 177 3.17 0.19 3.98
C LYS A 177 4.52 -0.14 3.34
N ALA A 178 5.57 -0.32 4.13
CA ALA A 178 6.88 -0.74 3.62
C ALA A 178 6.84 -2.17 3.05
N ILE A 179 6.14 -3.10 3.72
CA ILE A 179 5.94 -4.48 3.24
C ILE A 179 5.16 -4.46 1.91
N ASN A 180 4.02 -3.79 1.88
CA ASN A 180 3.16 -3.70 0.70
C ASN A 180 3.86 -3.00 -0.49
N THR A 181 4.61 -1.91 -0.23
CA THR A 181 5.42 -1.25 -1.27
C THR A 181 6.51 -2.17 -1.82
N MET A 182 7.10 -2.97 -0.96
CA MET A 182 8.14 -3.93 -1.35
C MET A 182 7.57 -5.02 -2.26
N ASP A 183 6.40 -5.57 -1.95
CA ASP A 183 5.72 -6.52 -2.83
C ASP A 183 5.34 -5.87 -4.16
N SER A 184 4.75 -4.69 -4.15
CA SER A 184 4.39 -3.93 -5.37
C SER A 184 5.59 -3.65 -6.28
N MET A 185 6.83 -3.58 -5.74
CA MET A 185 8.04 -3.31 -6.54
C MET A 185 8.82 -4.56 -6.92
N LEU A 186 8.78 -5.60 -6.12
CA LEU A 186 9.61 -6.80 -6.24
C LEU A 186 8.82 -8.10 -6.43
N GLY A 187 7.52 -8.12 -6.13
CA GLY A 187 6.67 -9.32 -6.15
C GLY A 187 6.32 -9.85 -7.55
N TYR A 188 6.83 -9.21 -8.61
CA TYR A 188 6.57 -9.65 -9.98
C TYR A 188 7.14 -11.02 -10.29
N LYS A 189 6.34 -11.90 -10.93
CA LYS A 189 6.74 -13.24 -11.37
C LYS A 189 7.47 -13.24 -12.74
N ASN A 190 8.38 -12.27 -12.93
CA ASN A 190 9.25 -12.22 -14.11
C ASN A 190 10.66 -12.77 -13.78
N GLU A 191 11.48 -13.00 -14.81
CA GLU A 191 12.84 -13.56 -14.66
C GLU A 191 13.71 -12.77 -13.66
N LYS A 192 13.52 -11.46 -13.60
CA LYS A 192 14.30 -10.57 -12.71
C LYS A 192 13.96 -10.76 -11.24
N TYR A 193 12.69 -10.99 -10.90
CA TYR A 193 12.22 -10.94 -9.51
C TYR A 193 11.70 -12.27 -8.97
N ILE A 194 11.56 -13.32 -9.79
CA ILE A 194 11.00 -14.61 -9.38
C ILE A 194 11.69 -15.23 -8.15
N ASN A 195 13.00 -14.98 -7.98
CA ASN A 195 13.75 -15.42 -6.82
C ASN A 195 13.90 -14.32 -5.76
N PHE A 196 14.24 -13.10 -6.17
CA PHE A 196 14.48 -12.00 -5.25
C PHE A 196 13.19 -11.56 -4.57
N GLY A 197 12.09 -11.41 -5.30
CA GLY A 197 10.78 -10.99 -4.78
C GLY A 197 10.02 -12.06 -3.99
N ARG A 198 10.50 -13.31 -3.98
CA ARG A 198 9.76 -14.42 -3.34
C ARG A 198 9.54 -14.25 -1.84
N VAL A 199 10.53 -13.73 -1.10
CA VAL A 199 10.39 -13.50 0.35
C VAL A 199 9.56 -12.25 0.63
N PRO A 200 9.79 -11.09 -0.05
CA PRO A 200 8.88 -9.95 -0.02
C PRO A 200 7.42 -10.31 -0.22
N ALA A 201 7.08 -11.02 -1.32
CA ALA A 201 5.71 -11.41 -1.62
C ALA A 201 5.08 -12.28 -0.52
N LYS A 202 5.81 -13.28 0.00
CA LYS A 202 5.31 -14.10 1.11
C LYS A 202 5.10 -13.33 2.42
N LEU A 203 5.91 -12.29 2.65
CA LEU A 203 5.75 -11.44 3.82
C LEU A 203 4.49 -10.57 3.68
N ASP A 204 4.22 -10.07 2.49
CA ASP A 204 2.99 -9.33 2.18
C ASP A 204 1.75 -10.22 2.29
N ASP A 205 1.80 -11.44 1.70
CA ASP A 205 0.73 -12.45 1.87
C ASP A 205 0.41 -12.70 3.36
N ALA A 206 1.44 -12.82 4.20
CA ALA A 206 1.26 -13.03 5.63
C ALA A 206 0.67 -11.79 6.35
N ALA A 207 1.10 -10.58 5.97
CA ALA A 207 0.59 -9.32 6.53
C ALA A 207 -0.86 -9.06 6.11
N ASN A 208 -1.24 -9.52 4.92
CA ASN A 208 -2.57 -9.36 4.34
C ASN A 208 -3.54 -10.51 4.67
N TYR A 209 -3.10 -11.54 5.38
CA TYR A 209 -3.94 -12.72 5.64
C TYR A 209 -5.31 -12.38 6.24
N ILE A 210 -5.37 -11.49 7.23
CA ILE A 210 -6.64 -11.05 7.85
C ILE A 210 -7.40 -10.05 6.98
N PRO A 211 -6.78 -8.95 6.48
CA PRO A 211 -7.45 -7.96 5.63
C PRO A 211 -8.05 -8.55 4.35
N VAL A 212 -7.31 -9.41 3.66
CA VAL A 212 -7.74 -10.04 2.40
C VAL A 212 -8.94 -10.95 2.60
N SER A 213 -9.01 -11.69 3.69
CA SER A 213 -10.16 -12.54 4.00
C SER A 213 -11.47 -11.74 4.06
N TYR A 214 -11.43 -10.51 4.56
CA TYR A 214 -12.60 -9.64 4.62
C TYR A 214 -12.97 -9.04 3.26
N THR A 215 -12.00 -8.58 2.48
CA THR A 215 -12.25 -7.92 1.20
C THR A 215 -12.70 -8.89 0.11
N HIS A 216 -12.18 -10.11 0.08
CA HIS A 216 -12.61 -11.15 -0.86
C HIS A 216 -14.09 -11.54 -0.67
N LEU A 217 -14.54 -11.68 0.57
CA LEU A 217 -15.95 -11.94 0.86
C LEU A 217 -16.85 -10.82 0.29
N ARG A 218 -16.48 -9.55 0.52
CA ARG A 218 -17.23 -8.38 0.05
C ARG A 218 -17.22 -8.24 -1.48
N ALA A 219 -16.07 -8.43 -2.12
CA ALA A 219 -15.98 -8.34 -3.58
C ALA A 219 -16.83 -9.40 -4.27
N HIS A 220 -16.82 -10.63 -3.74
CA HIS A 220 -17.65 -11.72 -4.26
C HIS A 220 -19.16 -11.44 -4.14
N GLU A 221 -19.60 -10.92 -3.00
CA GLU A 221 -21.00 -10.50 -2.80
C GLU A 221 -21.42 -9.40 -3.79
N THR A 222 -20.55 -8.40 -4.01
CA THR A 222 -20.83 -7.29 -4.94
C THR A 222 -20.93 -7.78 -6.39
N LEU A 223 -20.02 -8.66 -6.82
CA LEU A 223 -20.02 -9.20 -8.19
C LEU A 223 -21.18 -10.18 -8.47
N MET A 224 -21.71 -10.85 -7.44
CA MET A 224 -22.88 -11.70 -7.57
C MET A 224 -24.20 -10.92 -7.70
N ASN A 225 -24.20 -9.64 -7.30
CA ASN A 225 -25.37 -8.76 -7.33
C ASN A 225 -25.37 -7.79 -8.52
N LEU A 226 -24.40 -7.88 -9.44
CA LEU A 226 -24.30 -7.15 -10.71
C LEU A 226 -24.77 -8.02 -11.86
#